data_8ac989b4ee2278216aa1c257a8a8fc1b
#
_entry.id   8ac989b4ee2278216aa1c257a8a8fc1b
#
_cell.length_a   1.000
_cell.length_b   1.000
_cell.length_c   1.000
_cell.angle_alpha   90.00
_cell.angle_beta   90.00
_cell.angle_gamma   90.00
#
_symmetry.space_group_name_H-M   'P 1'
#
loop_
_entity.id
_entity.type
_entity.pdbx_description
1 polymer ?
#
loop_
_entity_poly.entity_id
_entity_poly.type
_entity_poly.pdbx_seq_one_letter_code
_entity_poly.pdbx_strand_id
1 'polypeptide(L)'
;MTSALLLMLLSQNPLVTTTGYVDSRTTGAWTQFDGAPHLTELIEGNAQIKLTPHEKVTFYTDTSLFWQGAFFIEGGDRDLPQYRPSVVISEMYADLVPQEHFRFLIGKKRIVWGAGMSFNPTDLLNPAKDPTDPTFQRAGAWLAQAEWGFEKVALSAVFGAKTTRQFAGLPTALVVYPDQPSAEVVRGIAQDDRDKDAHYVFTARLYLLIKDIDINVIYGFSNLYNDAFTNKSRAGLSLSRVFGGLELHAEGLLYTGSSKVNATPECVDAPEVCVFRGVPLLTRPYLKDNFINARALVGARYQFESGGLLAAEYYFNGEGQDADGYKRLATLALHNPALAQAAILGNATDPGTPQKFSFEPFRKHYLVLQFQKPQLWDDWTISATALIGLEDLSSQFVPQIQWMPKEWLQLTAIAYIPIAGVPSLGVQFNGKDYGQFTLSPFLTRVMFEVRAFF
;
A
#
# COMPACT_ATOMS: atom_id res chain seq x y z
N MET A 1 21.06 -5.19 -26.57
CA MET A 1 21.13 -4.09 -27.56
C MET A 1 19.89 -3.93 -28.42
N THR A 2 19.20 -4.99 -28.80
CA THR A 2 18.02 -4.95 -29.70
C THR A 2 16.79 -4.27 -29.11
N SER A 3 16.51 -4.41 -27.81
CA SER A 3 15.31 -3.83 -27.20
C SER A 3 15.36 -2.30 -27.03
N ALA A 4 16.53 -1.75 -26.69
CA ALA A 4 16.71 -0.29 -26.60
C ALA A 4 16.63 0.39 -27.96
N LEU A 5 17.13 -0.27 -29.02
CA LEU A 5 17.02 0.23 -30.38
C LEU A 5 15.59 0.24 -30.89
N LEU A 6 14.80 -0.77 -30.53
CA LEU A 6 13.37 -0.85 -30.88
C LEU A 6 12.58 0.26 -30.17
N LEU A 7 12.85 0.54 -28.90
CA LEU A 7 12.24 1.63 -28.16
C LEU A 7 12.60 3.01 -28.74
N MET A 8 13.85 3.22 -29.14
CA MET A 8 14.27 4.45 -29.82
C MET A 8 13.61 4.63 -31.18
N LEU A 9 13.43 3.56 -31.96
CA LEU A 9 12.73 3.62 -33.24
C LEU A 9 11.22 3.92 -33.08
N LEU A 10 10.62 3.41 -32.02
CA LEU A 10 9.20 3.70 -31.70
C LEU A 10 9.00 5.13 -31.24
N SER A 11 9.96 5.72 -30.54
CA SER A 11 9.85 7.11 -30.04
C SER A 11 9.88 8.20 -31.14
N GLN A 12 10.30 7.86 -32.35
CA GLN A 12 10.27 8.78 -33.49
C GLN A 12 8.91 8.85 -34.18
N ASN A 13 7.97 7.99 -33.82
CA ASN A 13 6.62 8.01 -34.37
C ASN A 13 5.75 8.95 -33.54
N PRO A 14 5.12 10.01 -34.12
CA PRO A 14 4.26 10.93 -33.37
C PRO A 14 3.04 10.26 -32.72
N LEU A 15 2.70 9.06 -33.14
CA LEU A 15 1.62 8.26 -32.57
C LEU A 15 2.05 7.43 -31.34
N VAL A 16 3.35 7.31 -31.09
CA VAL A 16 3.89 6.48 -30.01
C VAL A 16 4.78 7.33 -29.09
N THR A 17 4.47 7.36 -27.82
CA THR A 17 5.33 7.95 -26.80
C THR A 17 5.87 6.83 -25.91
N THR A 18 7.18 6.78 -25.73
CA THR A 18 7.85 5.83 -24.83
C THR A 18 8.62 6.59 -23.76
N THR A 19 8.47 6.19 -22.53
CA THR A 19 9.26 6.67 -21.40
C THR A 19 9.57 5.50 -20.50
N GLY A 20 10.58 5.62 -19.66
CA GLY A 20 10.89 4.57 -18.73
C GLY A 20 12.08 4.90 -17.86
N TYR A 21 12.45 3.95 -17.01
CA TYR A 21 13.63 4.05 -16.17
C TYR A 21 14.22 2.66 -15.88
N VAL A 22 15.45 2.68 -15.47
CA VAL A 22 16.08 1.54 -14.81
C VAL A 22 16.55 2.02 -13.45
N ASP A 23 16.20 1.32 -12.41
CA ASP A 23 16.68 1.61 -11.07
C ASP A 23 17.33 0.41 -10.39
N SER A 24 18.20 0.70 -9.43
CA SER A 24 18.77 -0.25 -8.50
C SER A 24 18.56 0.29 -7.09
N ARG A 25 17.94 -0.52 -6.23
CA ARG A 25 17.66 -0.20 -4.84
C ARG A 25 18.37 -1.19 -3.94
N THR A 26 19.24 -0.67 -3.09
CA THR A 26 19.88 -1.45 -2.03
C THR A 26 19.26 -1.05 -0.69
N THR A 27 18.71 -2.02 0.01
CA THR A 27 18.10 -1.79 1.33
C THR A 27 18.83 -2.59 2.39
N GLY A 28 19.39 -1.91 3.37
CA GLY A 28 19.87 -2.48 4.62
C GLY A 28 18.78 -2.40 5.68
N ALA A 29 18.46 -3.52 6.30
CA ALA A 29 17.47 -3.60 7.37
C ALA A 29 18.05 -4.33 8.59
N TRP A 30 17.76 -3.84 9.79
CA TRP A 30 18.12 -4.48 11.04
C TRP A 30 16.87 -5.06 11.67
N THR A 31 16.91 -6.36 11.98
CA THR A 31 15.79 -7.01 12.64
C THR A 31 15.92 -6.88 14.15
N GLN A 32 14.77 -6.85 14.82
CA GLN A 32 14.77 -6.82 16.29
C GLN A 32 14.88 -8.22 16.93
N PHE A 33 14.74 -9.29 16.14
CA PHE A 33 14.67 -10.65 16.66
C PHE A 33 16.03 -11.32 16.70
N ASP A 34 16.88 -11.09 15.71
CA ASP A 34 18.22 -11.69 15.62
C ASP A 34 19.35 -10.65 15.64
N GLY A 35 19.02 -9.36 15.51
CA GLY A 35 20.01 -8.28 15.45
C GLY A 35 20.89 -8.31 14.19
N ALA A 36 20.69 -9.27 13.31
CA ALA A 36 21.46 -9.42 12.11
C ALA A 36 21.04 -8.40 11.04
N PRO A 37 21.97 -7.77 10.34
CA PRO A 37 21.65 -6.93 9.20
C PRO A 37 21.24 -7.78 8.00
N HIS A 38 20.13 -7.42 7.38
CA HIS A 38 19.65 -7.99 6.12
C HIS A 38 19.89 -6.99 5.00
N LEU A 39 20.57 -7.41 3.96
CA LEU A 39 20.76 -6.62 2.76
C LEU A 39 19.90 -7.19 1.66
N THR A 40 19.09 -6.34 1.03
CA THR A 40 18.31 -6.71 -0.15
C THR A 40 18.66 -5.78 -1.30
N GLU A 41 18.72 -6.33 -2.48
CA GLU A 41 18.89 -5.58 -3.72
C GLU A 41 17.69 -5.83 -4.62
N LEU A 42 17.17 -4.77 -5.19
CA LEU A 42 16.11 -4.80 -6.18
C LEU A 42 16.54 -4.02 -7.40
N ILE A 43 16.58 -4.66 -8.55
CA ILE A 43 16.77 -4.01 -9.84
C ILE A 43 15.42 -3.98 -10.54
N GLU A 44 15.00 -2.82 -11.00
CA GLU A 44 13.76 -2.62 -11.74
C GLU A 44 14.06 -1.96 -13.09
N GLY A 45 13.54 -2.55 -14.18
CA GLY A 45 13.45 -1.90 -15.48
C GLY A 45 11.97 -1.61 -15.76
N ASN A 46 11.58 -0.35 -15.88
CA ASN A 46 10.21 0.07 -16.19
C ASN A 46 10.14 0.62 -17.61
N ALA A 47 9.06 0.28 -18.31
CA ALA A 47 8.74 0.84 -19.63
C ALA A 47 7.27 1.23 -19.68
N GLN A 48 7.02 2.46 -20.09
CA GLN A 48 5.70 3.02 -20.34
C GLN A 48 5.56 3.31 -21.83
N ILE A 49 4.51 2.79 -22.45
CA ILE A 49 4.23 2.97 -23.85
C ILE A 49 2.81 3.50 -24.01
N LYS A 50 2.68 4.65 -24.63
CA LYS A 50 1.40 5.24 -25.02
C LYS A 50 1.30 5.25 -26.55
N LEU A 51 0.24 4.64 -27.07
CA LEU A 51 -0.08 4.62 -28.49
C LEU A 51 -1.40 5.35 -28.70
N THR A 52 -1.42 6.38 -29.56
CA THR A 52 -2.59 7.19 -29.87
C THR A 52 -2.86 7.14 -31.38
N PRO A 53 -3.45 6.04 -31.89
CA PRO A 53 -3.68 5.86 -33.32
C PRO A 53 -4.75 6.82 -33.86
N HIS A 54 -5.59 7.34 -33.01
CA HIS A 54 -6.62 8.31 -33.28
C HIS A 54 -6.85 9.20 -32.06
N GLU A 55 -7.22 10.47 -32.26
CA GLU A 55 -7.47 11.42 -31.15
C GLU A 55 -8.45 10.92 -30.07
N LYS A 56 -9.35 10.01 -30.45
CA LYS A 56 -10.37 9.40 -29.57
C LYS A 56 -9.97 8.05 -28.97
N VAL A 57 -8.79 7.54 -29.32
CA VAL A 57 -8.36 6.19 -28.92
C VAL A 57 -6.93 6.24 -28.41
N THR A 58 -6.73 5.82 -27.17
CA THR A 58 -5.39 5.68 -26.58
C THR A 58 -5.23 4.27 -26.02
N PHE A 59 -4.11 3.63 -26.34
CA PHE A 59 -3.63 2.44 -25.65
C PHE A 59 -2.45 2.81 -24.77
N TYR A 60 -2.41 2.28 -23.57
CA TYR A 60 -1.35 2.54 -22.62
C TYR A 60 -0.90 1.27 -21.93
N THR A 61 0.40 1.12 -21.73
CA THR A 61 0.96 0.09 -20.85
C THR A 61 2.09 0.66 -20.00
N ASP A 62 2.12 0.22 -18.75
CA ASP A 62 3.18 0.46 -17.77
C ASP A 62 3.58 -0.91 -17.22
N THR A 63 4.80 -1.34 -17.56
CA THR A 63 5.29 -2.68 -17.26
C THR A 63 6.66 -2.59 -16.66
N SER A 64 6.85 -3.28 -15.53
CA SER A 64 8.13 -3.38 -14.85
C SER A 64 8.64 -4.82 -14.85
N LEU A 65 9.95 -4.96 -15.03
CA LEU A 65 10.69 -6.18 -14.88
C LEU A 65 11.58 -6.04 -13.65
N PHE A 66 11.42 -6.95 -12.70
CA PHE A 66 12.13 -6.94 -11.44
C PHE A 66 13.10 -8.10 -11.31
N TRP A 67 14.27 -7.83 -10.70
CA TRP A 67 15.20 -8.80 -10.15
C TRP A 67 15.41 -8.48 -8.69
N GLN A 68 15.02 -9.38 -7.81
CA GLN A 68 15.20 -9.22 -6.38
C GLN A 68 16.16 -10.27 -5.85
N GLY A 69 17.19 -9.83 -5.11
CA GLY A 69 18.12 -10.66 -4.37
C GLY A 69 18.10 -10.29 -2.88
N ALA A 70 18.33 -11.28 -2.03
CA ALA A 70 18.51 -11.07 -0.59
C ALA A 70 19.88 -11.62 -0.20
N PHE A 71 20.65 -10.84 0.57
CA PHE A 71 21.96 -11.19 1.08
C PHE A 71 21.90 -11.19 2.61
N PHE A 72 22.34 -12.26 3.25
CA PHE A 72 22.54 -12.33 4.69
C PHE A 72 24.01 -12.06 4.99
N ILE A 73 24.31 -11.12 5.88
CA ILE A 73 25.68 -10.69 6.17
C ILE A 73 26.33 -11.54 7.27
N GLU A 74 25.60 -12.30 8.10
CA GLU A 74 26.17 -13.12 9.16
C GLU A 74 25.80 -14.60 9.07
N GLY A 75 26.86 -15.44 9.10
CA GLY A 75 27.02 -16.73 9.80
C GLY A 75 26.20 -17.94 9.36
N GLY A 76 25.34 -17.84 8.42
CA GLY A 76 24.60 -18.97 7.88
C GLY A 76 25.11 -19.39 6.51
N ASP A 77 24.85 -20.62 6.11
CA ASP A 77 25.18 -21.13 4.78
C ASP A 77 24.98 -20.05 3.72
N ARG A 78 26.03 -19.76 2.99
CA ARG A 78 26.04 -18.81 1.89
C ARG A 78 25.25 -19.39 0.72
N ASP A 79 23.95 -19.50 0.89
CA ASP A 79 23.09 -19.67 -0.25
C ASP A 79 23.20 -18.39 -1.09
N LEU A 80 23.74 -18.55 -2.28
CA LEU A 80 23.85 -17.49 -3.26
C LEU A 80 22.48 -16.81 -3.39
N PRO A 81 22.43 -15.47 -3.48
CA PRO A 81 21.18 -14.75 -3.59
C PRO A 81 20.36 -15.35 -4.73
N GLN A 82 19.21 -15.90 -4.37
CA GLN A 82 18.29 -16.40 -5.39
C GLN A 82 17.59 -15.19 -6.02
N TYR A 83 18.17 -14.69 -7.11
CA TYR A 83 17.51 -13.68 -7.93
C TYR A 83 16.27 -14.30 -8.58
N ARG A 84 15.11 -13.76 -8.24
CA ARG A 84 13.85 -14.16 -8.85
C ARG A 84 13.39 -13.07 -9.80
N PRO A 85 13.44 -13.29 -11.11
CA PRO A 85 12.86 -12.36 -12.06
C PRO A 85 11.34 -12.41 -11.98
N SER A 86 10.71 -11.26 -12.00
CA SER A 86 9.26 -11.13 -12.07
C SER A 86 8.87 -10.00 -13.00
N VAL A 87 7.76 -10.18 -13.71
CA VAL A 87 7.17 -9.16 -14.58
C VAL A 87 5.88 -8.68 -13.96
N VAL A 88 5.75 -7.39 -13.77
CA VAL A 88 4.56 -6.76 -13.23
C VAL A 88 4.01 -5.77 -14.24
N ILE A 89 2.81 -6.01 -14.73
CA ILE A 89 2.05 -5.03 -15.50
C ILE A 89 1.32 -4.16 -14.49
N SER A 90 1.78 -2.93 -14.29
CA SER A 90 1.18 -1.98 -13.36
C SER A 90 -0.12 -1.41 -13.93
N GLU A 91 -0.09 -1.03 -15.21
CA GLU A 91 -1.27 -0.59 -15.97
C GLU A 91 -1.21 -1.12 -17.40
N MET A 92 -2.35 -1.48 -17.97
CA MET A 92 -2.50 -1.83 -19.38
C MET A 92 -3.97 -1.65 -19.78
N TYR A 93 -4.28 -0.60 -20.52
CA TYR A 93 -5.66 -0.28 -20.85
C TYR A 93 -5.85 0.36 -22.23
N ALA A 94 -7.07 0.26 -22.73
CA ALA A 94 -7.59 1.07 -23.83
C ALA A 94 -8.52 2.14 -23.27
N ASP A 95 -8.37 3.36 -23.76
CA ASP A 95 -9.14 4.54 -23.40
C ASP A 95 -9.80 5.10 -24.65
N LEU A 96 -11.11 5.18 -24.63
CA LEU A 96 -11.96 5.59 -25.76
C LEU A 96 -12.77 6.82 -25.34
N VAL A 97 -12.71 7.88 -26.16
CA VAL A 97 -13.48 9.12 -25.97
C VAL A 97 -14.37 9.31 -27.21
N PRO A 98 -15.45 8.52 -27.35
CA PRO A 98 -16.30 8.57 -28.55
C PRO A 98 -17.00 9.91 -28.71
N GLN A 99 -17.32 10.59 -27.61
CA GLN A 99 -17.97 11.91 -27.56
C GLN A 99 -17.30 12.78 -26.49
N GLU A 100 -17.43 14.09 -26.60
CA GLU A 100 -16.81 15.08 -25.70
C GLU A 100 -17.08 14.84 -24.20
N HIS A 101 -18.28 14.38 -23.87
CA HIS A 101 -18.71 14.17 -22.48
C HIS A 101 -18.66 12.71 -22.03
N PHE A 102 -18.30 11.79 -22.90
CA PHE A 102 -18.33 10.36 -22.59
C PHE A 102 -16.97 9.72 -22.83
N ARG A 103 -16.49 9.01 -21.82
CA ARG A 103 -15.24 8.25 -21.84
C ARG A 103 -15.50 6.81 -21.42
N PHE A 104 -14.91 5.88 -22.11
CA PHE A 104 -14.93 4.47 -21.79
C PHE A 104 -13.50 3.94 -21.71
N LEU A 105 -13.22 3.20 -20.65
CA LEU A 105 -11.90 2.62 -20.43
C LEU A 105 -12.04 1.14 -20.08
N ILE A 106 -11.17 0.30 -20.63
CA ILE A 106 -11.12 -1.12 -20.34
C ILE A 106 -9.67 -1.58 -20.21
N GLY A 107 -9.40 -2.40 -19.20
CA GLY A 107 -8.07 -2.97 -18.93
C GLY A 107 -7.66 -2.87 -17.48
N LYS A 108 -6.35 -2.92 -17.24
CA LYS A 108 -5.76 -2.76 -15.92
C LYS A 108 -5.39 -1.29 -15.71
N LYS A 109 -6.09 -0.63 -14.80
CA LYS A 109 -5.83 0.79 -14.50
C LYS A 109 -5.93 1.11 -13.03
N ARG A 110 -5.11 2.04 -12.60
CA ARG A 110 -5.18 2.67 -11.28
C ARG A 110 -6.13 3.86 -11.35
N ILE A 111 -7.24 3.77 -10.64
CA ILE A 111 -8.23 4.84 -10.52
C ILE A 111 -8.22 5.30 -9.07
N VAL A 112 -7.69 6.48 -8.80
CA VAL A 112 -7.61 7.05 -7.46
C VAL A 112 -8.77 8.02 -7.27
N TRP A 113 -9.62 7.73 -6.29
CA TRP A 113 -10.65 8.63 -5.81
C TRP A 113 -10.35 9.04 -4.38
N GLY A 114 -10.68 10.26 -4.01
CA GLY A 114 -10.39 10.82 -2.70
C GLY A 114 -9.28 11.85 -2.73
N ALA A 115 -9.21 12.65 -1.68
CA ALA A 115 -8.29 13.78 -1.54
C ALA A 115 -7.12 13.50 -0.57
N GLY A 116 -7.18 12.41 0.19
CA GLY A 116 -6.17 12.05 1.18
C GLY A 116 -4.81 11.75 0.56
N MET A 117 -3.76 12.27 1.18
CA MET A 117 -2.38 12.08 0.72
C MET A 117 -1.78 10.79 1.28
N SER A 118 -1.95 10.53 2.57
CA SER A 118 -1.35 9.39 3.28
C SER A 118 -2.27 8.18 3.27
N PHE A 119 -3.52 8.38 3.64
CA PHE A 119 -4.57 7.38 3.60
C PHE A 119 -5.67 7.85 2.67
N ASN A 120 -6.36 6.93 2.02
CA ASN A 120 -7.50 7.23 1.16
C ASN A 120 -8.66 6.29 1.51
N PRO A 121 -9.47 6.60 2.52
CA PRO A 121 -10.61 5.77 2.89
C PRO A 121 -11.58 5.52 1.74
N THR A 122 -11.75 6.49 0.87
CA THR A 122 -12.69 6.45 -0.27
C THR A 122 -12.10 5.81 -1.54
N ASP A 123 -10.82 5.42 -1.55
CA ASP A 123 -10.21 4.68 -2.66
C ASP A 123 -10.58 3.18 -2.57
N LEU A 124 -11.69 2.80 -3.20
CA LEU A 124 -12.28 1.47 -3.09
C LEU A 124 -11.72 0.45 -4.11
N LEU A 125 -10.92 0.89 -5.05
CA LEU A 125 -10.48 0.07 -6.20
C LEU A 125 -9.04 -0.39 -6.09
N ASN A 126 -8.18 0.44 -5.52
CA ASN A 126 -6.76 0.15 -5.44
C ASN A 126 -6.39 -0.51 -4.09
N PRO A 127 -5.25 -1.22 -4.02
CA PRO A 127 -4.67 -1.63 -2.74
C PRO A 127 -4.45 -0.43 -1.81
N ALA A 128 -4.40 -0.67 -0.51
CA ALA A 128 -4.13 0.38 0.47
C ALA A 128 -2.83 1.11 0.15
N LYS A 129 -2.82 2.42 0.42
CA LYS A 129 -1.64 3.26 0.26
C LYS A 129 -0.71 3.06 1.45
N ASP A 130 0.59 2.98 1.21
CA ASP A 130 1.58 3.03 2.28
C ASP A 130 1.99 4.49 2.53
N PRO A 131 1.61 5.09 3.65
CA PRO A 131 1.96 6.46 3.95
C PRO A 131 3.45 6.65 4.25
N THR A 132 4.18 5.57 4.48
CA THR A 132 5.61 5.59 4.83
C THR A 132 6.52 5.34 3.65
N ASP A 133 5.99 4.86 2.51
CA ASP A 133 6.75 4.66 1.28
C ASP A 133 6.38 5.70 0.23
N PRO A 134 7.14 6.79 0.10
CA PRO A 134 6.88 7.83 -0.89
C PRO A 134 7.09 7.36 -2.34
N THR A 135 7.78 6.23 -2.53
CA THR A 135 8.06 5.65 -3.86
C THR A 135 7.04 4.59 -4.26
N PHE A 136 6.11 4.26 -3.35
CA PHE A 136 5.17 3.17 -3.55
C PHE A 136 4.20 3.45 -4.70
N GLN A 137 4.39 2.73 -5.80
CA GLN A 137 3.45 2.73 -6.92
C GLN A 137 2.52 1.50 -6.80
N ARG A 138 1.24 1.77 -6.60
CA ARG A 138 0.21 0.73 -6.55
C ARG A 138 -0.10 0.22 -7.95
N ALA A 139 -0.14 -1.08 -8.15
CA ALA A 139 -0.63 -1.65 -9.39
C ALA A 139 -2.13 -1.35 -9.57
N GLY A 140 -2.55 -1.14 -10.80
CA GLY A 140 -3.97 -0.95 -11.14
C GLY A 140 -4.78 -2.24 -10.98
N ALA A 141 -6.10 -2.10 -11.00
CA ALA A 141 -7.06 -3.22 -11.03
C ALA A 141 -7.54 -3.48 -12.46
N TRP A 142 -7.89 -4.73 -12.78
CA TRP A 142 -8.58 -5.07 -14.02
C TRP A 142 -10.03 -4.60 -13.94
N LEU A 143 -10.43 -3.73 -14.86
CA LEU A 143 -11.72 -3.06 -14.82
C LEU A 143 -12.21 -2.59 -16.19
N ALA A 144 -13.50 -2.30 -16.22
CA ALA A 144 -14.13 -1.45 -17.23
C ALA A 144 -14.73 -0.23 -16.52
N GLN A 145 -14.49 0.96 -17.04
CA GLN A 145 -15.02 2.23 -16.54
C GLN A 145 -15.79 2.94 -17.63
N ALA A 146 -16.96 3.45 -17.28
CA ALA A 146 -17.69 4.44 -18.05
C ALA A 146 -17.74 5.74 -17.25
N GLU A 147 -17.46 6.86 -17.89
CA GLU A 147 -17.51 8.17 -17.28
C GLU A 147 -18.29 9.13 -18.17
N TRP A 148 -19.20 9.86 -17.57
CA TRP A 148 -19.96 10.92 -18.20
C TRP A 148 -19.71 12.21 -17.42
N GLY A 149 -19.03 13.18 -18.06
CA GLY A 149 -18.53 14.38 -17.41
C GLY A 149 -18.98 15.66 -18.09
N PHE A 150 -19.32 16.64 -17.24
CA PHE A 150 -19.54 18.04 -17.59
C PHE A 150 -18.60 18.89 -16.74
N GLU A 151 -18.54 20.19 -16.98
CA GLU A 151 -17.63 21.11 -16.27
C GLU A 151 -17.68 20.99 -14.74
N LYS A 152 -18.87 20.80 -14.17
CA LYS A 152 -19.08 20.81 -12.70
C LYS A 152 -19.64 19.52 -12.14
N VAL A 153 -19.95 18.56 -12.99
CA VAL A 153 -20.58 17.29 -12.61
C VAL A 153 -19.97 16.16 -13.42
N ALA A 154 -19.57 15.08 -12.76
CA ALA A 154 -19.20 13.86 -13.47
C ALA A 154 -19.78 12.64 -12.74
N LEU A 155 -20.25 11.68 -13.54
CA LEU A 155 -20.69 10.37 -13.06
C LEU A 155 -19.74 9.32 -13.63
N SER A 156 -19.14 8.53 -12.75
CA SER A 156 -18.27 7.42 -13.13
C SER A 156 -18.82 6.11 -12.57
N ALA A 157 -18.84 5.08 -13.39
CA ALA A 157 -19.17 3.72 -12.98
C ALA A 157 -18.01 2.79 -13.36
N VAL A 158 -17.58 1.96 -12.43
CA VAL A 158 -16.48 1.01 -12.58
C VAL A 158 -16.96 -0.39 -12.23
N PHE A 159 -16.70 -1.33 -13.12
CA PHE A 159 -16.86 -2.75 -12.88
C PHE A 159 -15.50 -3.41 -12.98
N GLY A 160 -15.06 -4.08 -11.91
CA GLY A 160 -13.81 -4.79 -11.84
C GLY A 160 -14.01 -6.27 -11.57
N ALA A 161 -13.21 -7.10 -12.25
CA ALA A 161 -13.08 -8.51 -11.92
C ALA A 161 -11.75 -8.70 -11.19
N LYS A 162 -11.79 -9.41 -10.07
CA LYS A 162 -10.61 -9.70 -9.26
C LYS A 162 -10.38 -11.21 -9.27
N THR A 163 -9.15 -11.62 -9.54
CA THR A 163 -8.77 -13.03 -9.39
C THR A 163 -8.31 -13.27 -7.95
N THR A 164 -8.58 -14.45 -7.42
CA THR A 164 -8.18 -14.87 -6.05
C THR A 164 -6.69 -14.70 -5.78
N ARG A 165 -5.84 -14.80 -6.78
CA ARG A 165 -4.39 -14.64 -6.67
C ARG A 165 -3.95 -13.20 -6.39
N GLN A 166 -4.73 -12.19 -6.78
CA GLN A 166 -4.42 -10.77 -6.52
C GLN A 166 -4.86 -10.29 -5.14
N PHE A 167 -5.61 -11.11 -4.42
CA PHE A 167 -6.28 -10.75 -3.16
C PHE A 167 -6.00 -11.71 -2.02
N ALA A 168 -5.13 -12.67 -2.20
CA ALA A 168 -4.62 -13.46 -1.09
C ALA A 168 -3.79 -12.55 -0.18
N GLY A 169 -4.48 -11.72 0.60
CA GLY A 169 -3.90 -10.76 1.53
C GLY A 169 -3.26 -11.38 2.76
N LEU A 170 -3.17 -12.70 2.83
CA LEU A 170 -2.27 -13.37 3.75
C LEU A 170 -1.14 -13.97 2.91
N PRO A 171 0.10 -13.63 3.21
CA PRO A 171 1.21 -14.19 2.48
C PRO A 171 1.15 -15.71 2.55
N THR A 172 1.19 -16.34 1.38
CA THR A 172 1.57 -17.75 1.28
C THR A 172 2.94 -18.03 1.93
N ALA A 173 3.72 -17.00 2.22
CA ALA A 173 4.94 -17.05 3.00
C ALA A 173 4.75 -17.46 4.48
N LEU A 174 3.55 -17.35 5.05
CA LEU A 174 3.24 -18.02 6.31
C LEU A 174 3.20 -19.55 6.19
N VAL A 175 3.22 -20.03 4.99
CA VAL A 175 3.28 -21.43 4.64
C VAL A 175 4.71 -21.96 4.55
N VAL A 176 5.71 -21.19 4.88
CA VAL A 176 7.11 -21.44 4.50
C VAL A 176 7.80 -22.51 5.34
N TYR A 177 7.19 -23.00 6.39
CA TYR A 177 7.82 -24.11 7.12
C TYR A 177 6.96 -25.38 6.99
N PRO A 178 7.19 -26.18 5.94
CA PRO A 178 6.41 -27.40 5.69
C PRO A 178 6.50 -28.41 6.85
N ASP A 179 7.49 -28.31 7.68
CA ASP A 179 7.77 -29.24 8.76
C ASP A 179 7.21 -28.83 10.13
N GLN A 180 6.49 -27.70 10.22
CA GLN A 180 5.90 -27.24 11.49
C GLN A 180 4.37 -27.36 11.48
N PRO A 181 3.76 -27.99 12.51
CA PRO A 181 2.29 -28.12 12.63
C PRO A 181 1.54 -26.78 12.58
N SER A 182 2.21 -25.67 12.95
CA SER A 182 1.69 -24.31 12.87
C SER A 182 1.29 -23.85 11.46
N ALA A 183 1.92 -24.41 10.42
CA ALA A 183 1.61 -24.05 9.04
C ALA A 183 0.23 -24.57 8.59
N GLU A 184 -0.22 -25.71 9.09
CA GLU A 184 -1.54 -26.26 8.76
C GLU A 184 -2.69 -25.53 9.45
N VAL A 185 -2.46 -25.09 10.70
CA VAL A 185 -3.45 -24.31 11.45
C VAL A 185 -3.68 -22.95 10.80
N VAL A 186 -2.60 -22.32 10.35
CA VAL A 186 -2.70 -21.05 9.61
C VAL A 186 -3.30 -21.27 8.20
N ARG A 187 -3.02 -22.41 7.54
CA ARG A 187 -3.67 -22.79 6.28
C ARG A 187 -5.18 -22.99 6.46
N GLY A 188 -5.63 -23.61 7.55
CA GLY A 188 -7.05 -23.79 7.83
C GLY A 188 -7.82 -22.48 7.92
N ILE A 189 -7.22 -21.43 8.48
CA ILE A 189 -7.82 -20.09 8.50
C ILE A 189 -7.81 -19.45 7.10
N ALA A 190 -6.84 -19.80 6.28
CA ALA A 190 -6.66 -19.23 4.95
C ALA A 190 -7.40 -19.94 3.82
N GLN A 191 -7.80 -21.19 4.02
CA GLN A 191 -8.33 -22.07 2.94
C GLN A 191 -9.86 -22.16 2.85
N ASP A 192 -10.58 -21.48 3.74
CA ASP A 192 -12.04 -21.59 3.71
C ASP A 192 -12.62 -20.84 2.49
N ASP A 193 -13.18 -21.62 1.55
CA ASP A 193 -14.03 -21.26 0.40
C ASP A 193 -13.52 -20.25 -0.67
N ARG A 194 -12.23 -20.06 -0.85
CA ARG A 194 -11.67 -19.03 -1.74
C ARG A 194 -11.67 -19.34 -3.24
N ASP A 195 -11.82 -20.59 -3.61
CA ASP A 195 -11.43 -21.03 -4.96
C ASP A 195 -12.59 -21.20 -5.94
N LYS A 196 -13.82 -20.92 -5.56
CA LYS A 196 -14.97 -21.35 -6.36
C LYS A 196 -15.74 -20.27 -7.08
N ASP A 197 -15.67 -18.99 -6.66
CA ASP A 197 -16.52 -17.97 -7.21
C ASP A 197 -15.74 -16.83 -7.90
N ALA A 198 -16.28 -16.38 -9.02
CA ALA A 198 -15.81 -15.17 -9.68
C ALA A 198 -16.03 -13.96 -8.76
N HIS A 199 -14.96 -13.27 -8.45
CA HIS A 199 -15.00 -12.08 -7.59
C HIS A 199 -15.15 -10.83 -8.45
N TYR A 200 -16.12 -9.99 -8.11
CA TYR A 200 -16.36 -8.74 -8.80
C TYR A 200 -16.50 -7.57 -7.82
N VAL A 201 -16.16 -6.41 -8.31
CA VAL A 201 -16.31 -5.13 -7.61
C VAL A 201 -17.06 -4.19 -8.54
N PHE A 202 -18.10 -3.58 -8.04
CA PHE A 202 -18.78 -2.46 -8.68
C PHE A 202 -18.56 -1.21 -7.84
N THR A 203 -18.22 -0.10 -8.46
CA THR A 203 -18.08 1.18 -7.77
C THR A 203 -18.62 2.30 -8.65
N ALA A 204 -19.37 3.21 -8.06
CA ALA A 204 -19.87 4.41 -8.71
C ALA A 204 -19.40 5.66 -7.95
N ARG A 205 -19.11 6.74 -8.68
CA ARG A 205 -18.74 8.04 -8.14
C ARG A 205 -19.58 9.13 -8.80
N LEU A 206 -20.17 9.98 -7.99
CA LEU A 206 -20.72 11.27 -8.40
C LEU A 206 -19.75 12.36 -7.93
N TYR A 207 -19.17 13.07 -8.87
CA TYR A 207 -18.35 14.26 -8.63
C TYR A 207 -19.19 15.53 -8.85
N LEU A 208 -19.06 16.48 -7.94
CA LEU A 208 -19.70 17.78 -7.98
C LEU A 208 -18.69 18.87 -7.61
N LEU A 209 -18.64 19.94 -8.40
CA LEU A 209 -17.91 21.16 -8.06
C LEU A 209 -18.90 22.27 -7.70
N ILE A 210 -18.98 22.61 -6.41
CA ILE A 210 -19.91 23.61 -5.88
C ILE A 210 -19.15 24.69 -5.12
N LYS A 211 -19.13 25.93 -5.61
CA LYS A 211 -18.45 27.05 -4.95
C LYS A 211 -17.01 26.73 -4.58
N ASP A 212 -16.25 26.19 -5.52
CA ASP A 212 -14.84 25.79 -5.37
C ASP A 212 -14.61 24.67 -4.33
N ILE A 213 -15.66 23.95 -3.96
CA ILE A 213 -15.58 22.73 -3.16
C ILE A 213 -15.73 21.53 -4.10
N ASP A 214 -14.72 20.68 -4.14
CA ASP A 214 -14.78 19.38 -4.77
C ASP A 214 -15.51 18.39 -3.84
N ILE A 215 -16.58 17.80 -4.33
CA ILE A 215 -17.41 16.84 -3.59
C ILE A 215 -17.44 15.53 -4.37
N ASN A 216 -17.03 14.43 -3.76
CA ASN A 216 -17.16 13.11 -4.32
C ASN A 216 -18.05 12.26 -3.42
N VAL A 217 -19.18 11.78 -3.98
CA VAL A 217 -20.02 10.77 -3.35
C VAL A 217 -19.71 9.44 -4.02
N ILE A 218 -19.33 8.44 -3.23
CA ILE A 218 -18.83 7.17 -3.74
C ILE A 218 -19.63 6.05 -3.14
N TYR A 219 -20.03 5.10 -3.97
CA TYR A 219 -20.65 3.87 -3.53
C TYR A 219 -19.89 2.69 -4.15
N GLY A 220 -19.62 1.65 -3.37
CA GLY A 220 -18.99 0.44 -3.82
C GLY A 220 -19.68 -0.81 -3.28
N PHE A 221 -19.70 -1.84 -4.10
CA PHE A 221 -20.18 -3.17 -3.75
C PHE A 221 -19.19 -4.22 -4.21
N SER A 222 -18.96 -5.24 -3.39
CA SER A 222 -18.09 -6.37 -3.72
C SER A 222 -18.68 -7.66 -3.17
N ASN A 223 -18.59 -8.75 -3.94
CA ASN A 223 -18.92 -10.08 -3.45
C ASN A 223 -17.73 -10.82 -2.81
N LEU A 224 -16.58 -10.16 -2.67
CA LEU A 224 -15.40 -10.72 -2.03
C LEU A 224 -15.62 -10.92 -0.54
N TYR A 225 -15.49 -12.15 -0.10
CA TYR A 225 -15.33 -12.54 1.29
C TYR A 225 -13.84 -12.77 1.53
N ASN A 226 -13.28 -12.35 2.63
CA ASN A 226 -11.92 -12.70 3.09
C ASN A 226 -10.73 -11.87 2.60
N ASP A 227 -10.93 -10.68 2.10
CA ASP A 227 -9.83 -9.77 1.83
C ASP A 227 -9.97 -8.48 2.65
N ALA A 228 -8.93 -7.66 2.74
CA ALA A 228 -9.01 -6.30 3.29
C ALA A 228 -10.11 -5.44 2.63
N PHE A 229 -10.71 -5.95 1.57
CA PHE A 229 -11.81 -5.38 0.80
C PHE A 229 -13.13 -6.16 0.93
N THR A 230 -13.31 -6.96 1.95
CA THR A 230 -14.45 -7.89 2.11
C THR A 230 -15.77 -7.23 2.44
N ASN A 231 -15.80 -5.93 2.46
CA ASN A 231 -17.01 -5.20 2.83
C ASN A 231 -17.98 -5.18 1.67
N LYS A 232 -19.09 -5.86 1.80
CA LYS A 232 -20.11 -6.00 0.73
C LYS A 232 -20.59 -4.66 0.20
N SER A 233 -20.86 -3.71 1.08
CA SER A 233 -21.33 -2.37 0.73
C SER A 233 -20.50 -1.30 1.40
N ARG A 234 -20.17 -0.27 0.64
CA ARG A 234 -19.34 0.86 1.07
C ARG A 234 -19.95 2.13 0.54
N ALA A 235 -20.11 3.12 1.40
CA ALA A 235 -20.56 4.45 1.02
C ALA A 235 -19.55 5.48 1.52
N GLY A 236 -19.04 6.32 0.64
CA GLY A 236 -17.99 7.29 0.95
C GLY A 236 -18.33 8.69 0.50
N LEU A 237 -17.74 9.64 1.19
CA LEU A 237 -17.78 11.07 0.86
C LEU A 237 -16.34 11.61 0.96
N SER A 238 -15.91 12.34 -0.07
CA SER A 238 -14.66 13.08 -0.06
C SER A 238 -14.93 14.54 -0.41
N LEU A 239 -14.33 15.43 0.35
CA LEU A 239 -14.45 16.87 0.21
C LEU A 239 -13.06 17.49 0.14
N SER A 240 -12.85 18.44 -0.74
CA SER A 240 -11.65 19.29 -0.71
C SER A 240 -11.94 20.70 -1.16
N ARG A 241 -11.14 21.66 -0.64
CA ARG A 241 -11.19 23.06 -1.04
C ARG A 241 -9.83 23.73 -0.87
N VAL A 242 -9.49 24.56 -1.83
CA VAL A 242 -8.25 25.36 -1.82
C VAL A 242 -8.53 26.80 -1.46
N PHE A 243 -7.73 27.38 -0.57
CA PHE A 243 -7.74 28.77 -0.12
C PHE A 243 -6.34 29.37 -0.28
N GLY A 244 -6.04 29.96 -1.42
CA GLY A 244 -4.66 30.39 -1.72
C GLY A 244 -3.69 29.21 -1.72
N GLY A 245 -2.70 29.23 -0.84
CA GLY A 245 -1.74 28.11 -0.69
C GLY A 245 -2.22 26.97 0.22
N LEU A 246 -3.35 27.14 0.91
CA LEU A 246 -3.90 26.14 1.84
C LEU A 246 -5.00 25.31 1.18
N GLU A 247 -4.85 23.99 1.17
CA GLU A 247 -5.92 23.05 0.86
C GLU A 247 -6.39 22.37 2.14
N LEU A 248 -7.70 22.32 2.33
CA LEU A 248 -8.36 21.53 3.36
C LEU A 248 -9.10 20.37 2.70
N HIS A 249 -9.02 19.19 3.28
CA HIS A 249 -9.70 18.01 2.77
C HIS A 249 -10.22 17.11 3.89
N ALA A 250 -11.28 16.37 3.57
CA ALA A 250 -11.86 15.39 4.48
C ALA A 250 -12.43 14.22 3.69
N GLU A 251 -12.33 13.02 4.24
CA GLU A 251 -12.92 11.80 3.70
C GLU A 251 -13.63 11.02 4.79
N GLY A 252 -14.74 10.41 4.43
CA GLY A 252 -15.46 9.47 5.28
C GLY A 252 -15.92 8.27 4.50
N LEU A 253 -15.80 7.09 5.09
CA LEU A 253 -16.27 5.83 4.53
C LEU A 253 -17.06 5.06 5.58
N LEU A 254 -18.26 4.66 5.23
CA LEU A 254 -19.06 3.68 5.97
C LEU A 254 -19.09 2.38 5.18
N TYR A 255 -18.96 1.25 5.87
CA TYR A 255 -18.95 -0.05 5.23
C TYR A 255 -19.46 -1.16 6.14
N THR A 256 -19.96 -2.22 5.53
CA THR A 256 -20.47 -3.40 6.23
C THR A 256 -19.42 -4.49 6.28
N GLY A 257 -19.42 -5.28 7.36
CA GLY A 257 -18.45 -6.36 7.58
C GLY A 257 -17.19 -5.90 8.31
N SER A 258 -16.28 -6.82 8.59
CA SER A 258 -15.03 -6.57 9.28
C SER A 258 -13.91 -7.42 8.71
N SER A 259 -12.75 -6.82 8.47
CA SER A 259 -11.49 -7.51 8.11
C SER A 259 -10.56 -7.67 9.31
N LYS A 260 -10.98 -7.20 10.48
CA LYS A 260 -10.17 -7.21 11.71
C LYS A 260 -9.71 -8.62 12.08
N VAL A 261 -8.43 -8.79 12.36
CA VAL A 261 -7.84 -10.02 12.88
C VAL A 261 -7.64 -9.87 14.37
N ASN A 262 -8.09 -10.83 15.16
CA ASN A 262 -7.91 -10.85 16.61
C ASN A 262 -7.04 -12.04 17.01
N ALA A 263 -6.20 -11.88 18.04
CA ALA A 263 -5.57 -12.99 18.69
C ALA A 263 -6.60 -13.83 19.47
N THR A 264 -6.50 -15.15 19.37
CA THR A 264 -7.30 -16.07 20.19
C THR A 264 -6.84 -15.94 21.65
N PRO A 265 -7.70 -15.50 22.59
CA PRO A 265 -7.25 -15.12 23.93
C PRO A 265 -6.48 -16.23 24.66
N GLU A 266 -6.93 -17.47 24.55
CA GLU A 266 -6.32 -18.65 25.18
C GLU A 266 -4.96 -19.04 24.57
N CYS A 267 -4.60 -18.49 23.42
CA CYS A 267 -3.38 -18.79 22.70
C CYS A 267 -2.28 -17.74 22.91
N VAL A 268 -2.57 -16.65 23.63
CA VAL A 268 -1.64 -15.53 23.76
C VAL A 268 -0.39 -15.90 24.55
N ASP A 269 -0.58 -16.60 25.67
CA ASP A 269 0.50 -16.94 26.60
C ASP A 269 1.17 -18.29 26.29
N ALA A 270 0.53 -19.15 25.51
CA ALA A 270 1.03 -20.47 25.15
C ALA A 270 0.63 -20.87 23.72
N PRO A 271 1.15 -20.17 22.69
CA PRO A 271 0.77 -20.38 21.31
C PRO A 271 1.09 -21.80 20.82
N GLU A 272 2.16 -22.42 21.30
CA GLU A 272 2.55 -23.80 20.98
C GLU A 272 1.52 -24.84 21.44
N VAL A 273 0.86 -24.59 22.57
CA VAL A 273 -0.21 -25.49 23.07
C VAL A 273 -1.44 -25.41 22.16
N CYS A 274 -1.78 -24.21 21.71
CA CYS A 274 -2.86 -24.02 20.74
C CYS A 274 -2.57 -24.73 19.42
N VAL A 275 -1.36 -24.55 18.91
CA VAL A 275 -0.91 -25.21 17.68
C VAL A 275 -1.01 -26.73 17.82
N PHE A 276 -0.53 -27.28 18.93
CA PHE A 276 -0.62 -28.71 19.21
C PHE A 276 -2.07 -29.22 19.28
N ARG A 277 -2.98 -28.40 19.81
CA ARG A 277 -4.42 -28.72 19.91
C ARG A 277 -5.23 -28.42 18.66
N GLY A 278 -4.61 -27.86 17.61
CA GLY A 278 -5.31 -27.42 16.40
C GLY A 278 -6.21 -26.19 16.61
N VAL A 279 -5.97 -25.42 17.69
CA VAL A 279 -6.70 -24.16 17.94
C VAL A 279 -6.06 -23.03 17.13
N PRO A 280 -6.83 -22.28 16.33
CA PRO A 280 -6.28 -21.20 15.52
C PRO A 280 -5.77 -20.07 16.41
N LEU A 281 -4.53 -19.64 16.18
CA LEU A 281 -3.90 -18.55 16.93
C LEU A 281 -4.55 -17.19 16.65
N LEU A 282 -5.09 -17.03 15.44
CA LEU A 282 -5.76 -15.82 15.00
C LEU A 282 -7.18 -16.15 14.59
N THR A 283 -8.11 -15.32 15.00
CA THR A 283 -9.50 -15.40 14.58
C THR A 283 -9.88 -14.15 13.81
N ARG A 284 -10.60 -14.32 12.70
CA ARG A 284 -11.34 -13.21 12.10
C ARG A 284 -12.76 -13.27 12.65
N PRO A 285 -13.28 -12.16 13.21
CA PRO A 285 -14.70 -12.14 13.51
C PRO A 285 -15.42 -12.40 12.19
N TYR A 286 -16.29 -13.41 12.19
CA TYR A 286 -17.14 -13.67 11.04
C TYR A 286 -17.80 -12.35 10.64
N LEU A 287 -17.79 -12.09 9.34
CA LEU A 287 -18.51 -10.98 8.73
C LEU A 287 -19.97 -11.03 9.18
N LYS A 288 -20.26 -10.41 10.32
CA LYS A 288 -21.64 -10.10 10.64
C LYS A 288 -22.02 -9.00 9.66
N ASP A 289 -22.71 -9.39 8.60
CA ASP A 289 -23.16 -8.50 7.51
C ASP A 289 -23.87 -7.23 8.02
N ASN A 290 -24.27 -7.22 9.26
CA ASN A 290 -25.04 -6.16 9.91
C ASN A 290 -24.16 -5.19 10.74
N PHE A 291 -22.85 -5.40 10.83
CA PHE A 291 -21.97 -4.50 11.58
C PHE A 291 -21.45 -3.41 10.64
N ILE A 292 -21.74 -2.14 10.97
CA ILE A 292 -21.28 -0.99 10.22
C ILE A 292 -20.02 -0.46 10.86
N ASN A 293 -18.96 -0.38 10.08
CA ASN A 293 -17.69 0.23 10.42
C ASN A 293 -17.52 1.57 9.71
N ALA A 294 -16.62 2.40 10.24
CA ALA A 294 -16.31 3.69 9.66
C ALA A 294 -14.78 3.89 9.56
N ARG A 295 -14.36 4.57 8.51
CA ARG A 295 -13.03 5.17 8.39
C ARG A 295 -13.20 6.65 8.07
N ALA A 296 -12.33 7.48 8.61
CA ALA A 296 -12.38 8.92 8.35
C ALA A 296 -10.97 9.49 8.25
N LEU A 297 -10.84 10.55 7.46
CA LEU A 297 -9.62 11.32 7.34
C LEU A 297 -9.98 12.80 7.30
N VAL A 298 -9.20 13.62 7.98
CA VAL A 298 -9.24 15.08 7.88
C VAL A 298 -7.82 15.57 7.76
N GLY A 299 -7.56 16.46 6.82
CA GLY A 299 -6.22 16.95 6.57
C GLY A 299 -6.16 18.37 6.03
N ALA A 300 -4.97 18.89 6.11
CA ALA A 300 -4.59 20.18 5.54
C ALA A 300 -3.24 20.05 4.84
N ARG A 301 -3.10 20.76 3.72
CA ARG A 301 -1.86 20.87 2.95
C ARG A 301 -1.61 22.34 2.65
N TYR A 302 -0.40 22.81 2.95
CA TYR A 302 0.01 24.17 2.66
C TYR A 302 1.20 24.20 1.70
N GLN A 303 1.01 24.85 0.57
CA GLN A 303 2.03 25.10 -0.44
C GLN A 303 2.65 26.48 -0.19
N PHE A 304 3.93 26.52 0.15
CA PHE A 304 4.68 27.76 0.32
C PHE A 304 5.01 28.38 -1.05
N GLU A 305 5.07 29.69 -1.13
CA GLU A 305 5.52 30.41 -2.34
C GLU A 305 6.92 29.98 -2.78
N SER A 306 7.78 29.60 -1.83
CA SER A 306 9.11 29.05 -2.10
C SER A 306 9.10 27.61 -2.67
N GLY A 307 7.94 27.05 -3.00
CA GLY A 307 7.77 25.69 -3.53
C GLY A 307 7.76 24.59 -2.48
N GLY A 308 7.98 24.89 -1.18
CA GLY A 308 7.87 23.90 -0.10
C GLY A 308 6.42 23.47 0.13
N LEU A 309 6.24 22.26 0.67
CA LEU A 309 4.95 21.67 1.04
C LEU A 309 4.99 21.22 2.50
N LEU A 310 3.95 21.53 3.26
CA LEU A 310 3.68 20.98 4.59
C LEU A 310 2.27 20.40 4.58
N ALA A 311 2.13 19.15 5.05
CA ALA A 311 0.83 18.51 5.19
C ALA A 311 0.67 17.85 6.56
N ALA A 312 -0.56 17.82 7.05
CA ALA A 312 -0.95 17.13 8.26
C ALA A 312 -2.29 16.44 8.03
N GLU A 313 -2.36 15.14 8.34
CA GLU A 313 -3.58 14.33 8.20
C GLU A 313 -3.83 13.52 9.47
N TYR A 314 -5.04 13.61 10.00
CA TYR A 314 -5.55 12.70 11.02
C TYR A 314 -6.39 11.61 10.36
N TYR A 315 -6.11 10.36 10.69
CA TYR A 315 -6.83 9.20 10.19
C TYR A 315 -7.45 8.39 11.32
N PHE A 316 -8.72 8.06 11.16
CA PHE A 316 -9.48 7.17 12.03
C PHE A 316 -9.79 5.86 11.33
N ASN A 317 -9.41 4.73 11.95
CA ASN A 317 -9.72 3.37 11.53
C ASN A 317 -10.67 2.71 12.53
N GLY A 318 -11.96 2.62 12.21
CA GLY A 318 -12.96 2.03 13.11
C GLY A 318 -12.73 0.55 13.41
N GLU A 319 -12.04 -0.18 12.54
CA GLU A 319 -11.65 -1.59 12.78
C GLU A 319 -10.33 -1.73 13.56
N GLY A 320 -9.66 -0.64 13.87
CA GLY A 320 -8.39 -0.67 14.61
C GLY A 320 -8.53 -1.38 15.95
N GLN A 321 -7.43 -1.99 16.40
CA GLN A 321 -7.36 -2.67 17.68
C GLN A 321 -7.49 -1.66 18.83
N ASP A 322 -8.28 -1.99 19.84
CA ASP A 322 -8.21 -1.33 21.13
C ASP A 322 -6.95 -1.75 21.92
N ALA A 323 -6.76 -1.19 23.11
CA ALA A 323 -5.57 -1.44 23.90
C ALA A 323 -5.39 -2.93 24.23
N ASP A 324 -6.47 -3.63 24.60
CA ASP A 324 -6.40 -5.04 24.97
C ASP A 324 -6.22 -5.95 23.76
N GLY A 325 -6.90 -5.66 22.66
CA GLY A 325 -6.71 -6.37 21.38
C GLY A 325 -5.29 -6.20 20.86
N TYR A 326 -4.74 -5.00 20.96
CA TYR A 326 -3.36 -4.73 20.60
C TYR A 326 -2.39 -5.53 21.49
N LYS A 327 -2.55 -5.48 22.82
CA LYS A 327 -1.68 -6.22 23.72
C LYS A 327 -1.67 -7.71 23.40
N ARG A 328 -2.83 -8.31 23.18
CA ARG A 328 -2.93 -9.74 22.83
C ARG A 328 -2.19 -10.06 21.53
N LEU A 329 -2.44 -9.29 20.46
CA LEU A 329 -1.75 -9.51 19.17
C LEU A 329 -0.24 -9.30 19.29
N ALA A 330 0.17 -8.24 19.96
CA ALA A 330 1.58 -7.93 20.17
C ALA A 330 2.31 -9.01 20.98
N THR A 331 1.70 -9.48 22.06
CA THR A 331 2.25 -10.58 22.88
C THR A 331 2.37 -11.87 22.04
N LEU A 332 1.32 -12.22 21.30
CA LEU A 332 1.35 -13.38 20.41
C LEU A 332 2.45 -13.27 19.35
N ALA A 333 2.61 -12.08 18.77
CA ALA A 333 3.64 -11.79 17.79
C ALA A 333 5.07 -11.90 18.36
N LEU A 334 5.28 -11.45 19.57
CA LEU A 334 6.58 -11.53 20.26
C LEU A 334 6.95 -12.95 20.65
N HIS A 335 5.96 -13.81 20.92
CA HIS A 335 6.18 -15.24 21.15
C HIS A 335 6.40 -16.02 19.84
N ASN A 336 5.87 -15.52 18.73
CA ASN A 336 6.00 -16.17 17.41
C ASN A 336 6.28 -15.14 16.31
N PRO A 337 7.56 -14.85 16.03
CA PRO A 337 7.98 -13.86 15.05
C PRO A 337 7.41 -14.08 13.63
N ALA A 338 7.17 -15.32 13.25
CA ALA A 338 6.57 -15.65 11.94
C ALA A 338 5.10 -15.19 11.84
N LEU A 339 4.37 -15.26 12.97
CA LEU A 339 3.01 -14.70 13.06
C LEU A 339 3.01 -13.17 13.12
N ALA A 340 4.06 -12.57 13.71
CA ALA A 340 4.22 -11.13 13.73
C ALA A 340 4.28 -10.56 12.32
N GLN A 341 5.07 -11.19 11.48
CA GLN A 341 5.17 -10.80 10.06
C GLN A 341 3.82 -10.86 9.36
N ALA A 342 3.02 -11.85 9.67
CA ALA A 342 1.77 -12.09 8.97
C ALA A 342 0.58 -11.29 9.48
N ALA A 343 0.46 -11.18 10.79
CA ALA A 343 -0.72 -10.60 11.43
C ALA A 343 -0.62 -9.08 11.60
N ILE A 344 0.60 -8.58 11.79
CA ILE A 344 0.86 -7.17 12.09
C ILE A 344 1.24 -6.39 10.85
N LEU A 345 1.93 -7.01 9.91
CA LEU A 345 2.43 -6.32 8.72
C LEU A 345 1.49 -6.39 7.54
N GLY A 346 0.42 -7.21 7.61
CA GLY A 346 -0.55 -7.32 6.51
C GLY A 346 0.09 -7.62 5.16
N ASN A 347 1.26 -8.21 5.16
CA ASN A 347 2.09 -8.38 3.96
C ASN A 347 1.50 -9.38 2.99
N ALA A 348 0.50 -8.93 2.29
CA ALA A 348 0.10 -9.51 1.04
C ALA A 348 1.11 -9.11 -0.03
N THR A 349 2.19 -9.80 -0.09
CA THR A 349 2.97 -9.83 -1.32
C THR A 349 2.34 -10.85 -2.24
N ASP A 350 1.76 -10.38 -3.33
CA ASP A 350 1.45 -11.22 -4.47
C ASP A 350 2.74 -12.01 -4.84
N PRO A 351 2.68 -13.36 -4.97
CA PRO A 351 3.84 -14.13 -5.42
C PRO A 351 4.23 -13.62 -6.81
N GLY A 352 5.30 -12.91 -6.92
CA GLY A 352 5.76 -12.26 -8.15
C GLY A 352 5.91 -10.74 -8.05
N THR A 353 5.37 -10.11 -7.02
CA THR A 353 5.72 -8.72 -6.72
C THR A 353 6.90 -8.67 -5.75
N PRO A 354 7.84 -7.72 -5.95
CA PRO A 354 8.91 -7.49 -4.99
C PRO A 354 8.32 -7.28 -3.59
N GLN A 355 8.94 -7.89 -2.58
CA GLN A 355 8.53 -7.67 -1.19
C GLN A 355 8.62 -6.17 -0.89
N LYS A 356 7.47 -5.53 -0.83
CA LYS A 356 7.35 -4.17 -0.35
C LYS A 356 6.84 -4.23 1.08
N PHE A 357 7.53 -3.55 1.97
CA PHE A 357 7.07 -3.40 3.33
C PHE A 357 5.93 -2.39 3.31
N SER A 358 4.69 -2.86 3.36
CA SER A 358 3.53 -1.98 3.44
C SER A 358 3.09 -1.82 4.90
N PHE A 359 2.71 -0.61 5.26
CA PHE A 359 2.10 -0.32 6.53
C PHE A 359 0.58 -0.47 6.42
N GLU A 360 -0.03 -1.33 7.23
CA GLU A 360 -1.48 -1.35 7.42
C GLU A 360 -1.84 -0.70 8.77
N PRO A 361 -2.83 0.21 8.79
CA PRO A 361 -3.28 0.86 10.00
C PRO A 361 -3.99 -0.15 10.91
N PHE A 362 -3.34 -0.52 11.97
CA PHE A 362 -3.69 -1.61 12.86
C PHE A 362 -4.37 -1.13 14.16
N ARG A 363 -4.10 0.12 14.55
CA ARG A 363 -4.78 0.83 15.63
C ARG A 363 -5.86 1.75 15.07
N LYS A 364 -6.54 2.49 15.96
CA LYS A 364 -7.67 3.34 15.55
C LYS A 364 -7.27 4.73 15.08
N HIS A 365 -6.25 5.34 15.69
CA HIS A 365 -5.96 6.75 15.53
C HIS A 365 -4.53 7.00 15.06
N TYR A 366 -4.37 7.72 13.96
CA TYR A 366 -3.08 8.08 13.40
C TYR A 366 -3.02 9.56 13.06
N LEU A 367 -1.83 10.12 13.22
CA LEU A 367 -1.46 11.43 12.71
C LEU A 367 -0.30 11.25 11.73
N VAL A 368 -0.42 11.83 10.55
CA VAL A 368 0.66 11.88 9.56
C VAL A 368 1.07 13.32 9.35
N LEU A 369 2.35 13.56 9.44
CA LEU A 369 2.96 14.86 9.13
C LEU A 369 3.91 14.65 7.96
N GLN A 370 3.81 15.50 6.94
CA GLN A 370 4.67 15.44 5.75
C GLN A 370 5.24 16.80 5.45
N PHE A 371 6.52 16.82 5.16
CA PHE A 371 7.23 17.99 4.68
C PHE A 371 7.98 17.62 3.40
N GLN A 372 7.95 18.52 2.41
CA GLN A 372 8.75 18.40 1.21
C GLN A 372 9.26 19.76 0.77
N LYS A 373 10.53 19.85 0.43
CA LYS A 373 11.14 21.02 -0.19
C LYS A 373 11.87 20.59 -1.45
N PRO A 374 11.23 20.72 -2.63
CA PRO A 374 11.89 20.49 -3.91
C PRO A 374 12.84 21.63 -4.27
N GLN A 375 13.74 21.36 -5.20
CA GLN A 375 14.64 22.34 -5.80
C GLN A 375 15.47 23.14 -4.79
N LEU A 376 15.87 22.48 -3.70
CA LEU A 376 16.85 23.06 -2.79
C LEU A 376 18.21 23.01 -3.51
N TRP A 377 18.87 24.16 -3.67
CA TRP A 377 20.10 24.30 -4.47
C TRP A 377 19.97 23.71 -5.88
N ASP A 378 18.80 23.93 -6.52
CA ASP A 378 18.39 23.50 -7.87
C ASP A 378 18.18 21.99 -8.03
N ASP A 379 19.10 21.16 -7.60
CA ASP A 379 19.13 19.70 -7.89
C ASP A 379 18.62 18.83 -6.73
N TRP A 380 18.41 19.39 -5.54
CA TRP A 380 18.08 18.61 -4.36
C TRP A 380 16.61 18.70 -3.98
N THR A 381 16.05 17.60 -3.54
CA THR A 381 14.75 17.55 -2.87
C THR A 381 14.92 16.89 -1.51
N ILE A 382 14.42 17.55 -0.48
CA ILE A 382 14.38 16.99 0.87
C ILE A 382 12.92 16.77 1.24
N SER A 383 12.61 15.61 1.77
CA SER A 383 11.29 15.31 2.32
C SER A 383 11.39 14.54 3.63
N ALA A 384 10.36 14.61 4.43
CA ALA A 384 10.23 13.84 5.66
C ALA A 384 8.76 13.51 5.89
N THR A 385 8.49 12.27 6.31
CA THR A 385 7.17 11.83 6.75
C THR A 385 7.28 11.30 8.17
N ALA A 386 6.37 11.71 9.04
CA ALA A 386 6.20 11.13 10.37
C ALA A 386 4.80 10.53 10.47
N LEU A 387 4.71 9.23 10.71
CA LEU A 387 3.47 8.51 10.97
C LEU A 387 3.42 8.16 12.45
N ILE A 388 2.44 8.64 13.17
CA ILE A 388 2.32 8.57 14.62
C ILE A 388 1.04 7.83 14.99
N GLY A 389 1.15 6.73 15.75
CA GLY A 389 0.02 6.06 16.40
C GLY A 389 -0.35 6.83 17.69
N LEU A 390 -1.56 7.38 17.73
CA LEU A 390 -1.93 8.27 18.83
C LEU A 390 -2.27 7.53 20.13
N GLU A 391 -2.49 6.23 20.07
CA GLU A 391 -2.81 5.44 21.27
C GLU A 391 -1.59 5.07 22.12
N ASP A 392 -0.43 4.91 21.50
CA ASP A 392 0.81 4.57 22.21
C ASP A 392 1.94 5.57 21.95
N LEU A 393 1.69 6.57 21.12
CA LEU A 393 2.63 7.60 20.67
C LEU A 393 3.90 7.03 20.00
N SER A 394 3.87 5.75 19.62
CA SER A 394 4.92 5.22 18.76
C SER A 394 4.84 5.83 17.37
N SER A 395 5.96 5.96 16.70
CA SER A 395 5.99 6.59 15.39
C SER A 395 7.02 5.97 14.46
N GLN A 396 6.81 6.17 13.17
CA GLN A 396 7.80 5.93 12.14
C GLN A 396 8.17 7.24 11.49
N PHE A 397 9.45 7.59 11.55
CA PHE A 397 10.01 8.75 10.89
C PHE A 397 10.75 8.34 9.63
N VAL A 398 10.42 8.96 8.49
CA VAL A 398 10.94 8.62 7.16
C VAL A 398 11.52 9.87 6.51
N PRO A 399 12.78 10.23 6.81
CA PRO A 399 13.50 11.26 6.08
C PRO A 399 13.97 10.72 4.72
N GLN A 400 13.91 11.58 3.72
CA GLN A 400 14.37 11.29 2.37
C GLN A 400 15.15 12.47 1.81
N ILE A 401 16.22 12.14 1.12
CA ILE A 401 17.02 13.07 0.33
C ILE A 401 17.12 12.55 -1.10
N GLN A 402 16.86 13.42 -2.07
CA GLN A 402 16.96 13.10 -3.49
C GLN A 402 17.85 14.12 -4.17
N TRP A 403 18.75 13.65 -5.00
CA TRP A 403 19.64 14.47 -5.81
C TRP A 403 19.53 14.10 -7.29
N MET A 404 19.29 15.09 -8.14
CA MET A 404 19.17 14.94 -9.59
C MET A 404 20.29 15.73 -10.30
N PRO A 405 21.54 15.18 -10.32
CA PRO A 405 22.68 15.89 -10.95
C PRO A 405 22.53 16.06 -12.46
N LYS A 406 21.64 15.29 -13.06
CA LYS A 406 21.26 15.34 -14.48
C LYS A 406 19.77 15.01 -14.59
N GLU A 407 19.12 15.52 -15.63
CA GLU A 407 17.69 15.24 -15.91
C GLU A 407 17.38 13.73 -16.05
N TRP A 408 18.39 12.96 -16.48
CA TRP A 408 18.24 11.53 -16.66
C TRP A 408 18.74 10.68 -15.47
N LEU A 409 19.32 11.28 -14.42
CA LEU A 409 19.88 10.54 -13.27
C LEU A 409 19.37 11.08 -11.95
N GLN A 410 18.83 10.20 -11.13
CA GLN A 410 18.36 10.46 -9.79
C GLN A 410 19.04 9.53 -8.79
N LEU A 411 19.50 10.09 -7.69
CA LEU A 411 20.02 9.38 -6.54
C LEU A 411 19.11 9.68 -5.34
N THR A 412 18.66 8.65 -4.63
CA THR A 412 17.77 8.80 -3.49
C THR A 412 18.30 8.02 -2.28
N ALA A 413 18.27 8.65 -1.12
CA ALA A 413 18.50 7.99 0.17
C ALA A 413 17.27 8.16 1.05
N ILE A 414 16.77 7.05 1.62
CA ILE A 414 15.61 7.01 2.50
C ILE A 414 15.98 6.23 3.76
N ALA A 415 15.60 6.74 4.93
CA ALA A 415 15.70 5.98 6.17
C ALA A 415 14.31 5.79 6.77
N TYR A 416 14.05 4.62 7.31
CA TYR A 416 12.84 4.26 8.04
C TYR A 416 13.23 4.04 9.50
N ILE A 417 12.86 4.97 10.37
CA ILE A 417 13.29 5.01 11.76
C ILE A 417 12.07 4.84 12.66
N PRO A 418 11.85 3.65 13.23
CA PRO A 418 10.79 3.45 14.21
C PRO A 418 11.20 4.07 15.55
N ILE A 419 10.26 4.75 16.17
CA ILE A 419 10.43 5.41 17.46
C ILE A 419 9.44 4.76 18.44
N ALA A 420 9.96 4.25 19.56
CA ALA A 420 9.13 3.70 20.61
C ALA A 420 8.26 4.81 21.22
N GLY A 421 7.01 4.48 21.47
CA GLY A 421 6.08 5.37 22.13
C GLY A 421 6.24 5.41 23.65
N VAL A 422 5.17 5.72 24.34
CA VAL A 422 5.13 5.71 25.81
C VAL A 422 5.09 4.28 26.32
N PRO A 423 6.07 3.84 27.13
CA PRO A 423 6.19 2.44 27.57
C PRO A 423 4.93 1.87 28.23
N SER A 424 4.24 2.67 29.05
CA SER A 424 3.02 2.25 29.76
C SER A 424 1.81 2.01 28.83
N LEU A 425 1.84 2.52 27.61
CA LEU A 425 0.77 2.39 26.59
C LEU A 425 1.05 1.28 25.57
N GLY A 426 2.29 0.79 25.53
CA GLY A 426 2.74 -0.29 24.67
C GLY A 426 2.63 -1.67 25.34
N VAL A 427 3.42 -2.61 24.87
CA VAL A 427 3.56 -3.96 25.42
C VAL A 427 4.97 -4.15 25.93
N GLN A 428 5.10 -4.66 27.15
CA GLN A 428 6.39 -5.02 27.73
C GLN A 428 6.64 -6.52 27.54
N PHE A 429 7.80 -6.84 26.96
CA PHE A 429 8.22 -8.21 26.76
C PHE A 429 9.74 -8.34 26.94
N ASN A 430 10.16 -9.28 27.76
CA ASN A 430 11.58 -9.51 28.10
C ASN A 430 12.32 -8.22 28.49
N GLY A 431 11.66 -7.35 29.28
CA GLY A 431 12.24 -6.10 29.77
C GLY A 431 12.37 -4.98 28.73
N LYS A 432 11.83 -5.17 27.56
CA LYS A 432 11.75 -4.14 26.50
C LYS A 432 10.31 -3.71 26.28
N ASP A 433 10.13 -2.44 25.94
CA ASP A 433 8.83 -1.85 25.61
C ASP A 433 8.64 -1.80 24.10
N TYR A 434 7.48 -2.25 23.65
CA TYR A 434 7.11 -2.28 22.23
C TYR A 434 5.85 -1.47 21.97
N GLY A 435 5.97 -0.45 21.14
CA GLY A 435 4.86 0.22 20.51
C GLY A 435 4.57 -0.38 19.13
N GLN A 436 3.53 0.09 18.47
CA GLN A 436 3.10 -0.45 17.16
C GLN A 436 4.24 -0.49 16.14
N PHE A 437 5.00 0.59 16.01
CA PHE A 437 6.05 0.68 15.00
C PHE A 437 7.33 -0.07 15.38
N THR A 438 7.56 -0.30 16.66
CA THR A 438 8.71 -1.08 17.15
C THR A 438 8.45 -2.58 17.20
N LEU A 439 7.20 -3.01 16.96
CA LEU A 439 6.86 -4.41 16.73
C LEU A 439 7.22 -4.89 15.32
N SER A 440 7.51 -3.97 14.40
CA SER A 440 7.97 -4.34 13.06
C SER A 440 9.21 -5.23 13.17
N PRO A 441 9.28 -6.38 12.48
CA PRO A 441 10.47 -7.21 12.48
C PRO A 441 11.71 -6.45 11.97
N PHE A 442 11.50 -5.43 11.15
CA PHE A 442 12.57 -4.57 10.63
C PHE A 442 12.53 -3.22 11.33
N LEU A 443 13.28 -3.08 12.41
CA LEU A 443 13.31 -1.88 13.23
C LEU A 443 13.74 -0.66 12.43
N THR A 444 14.90 -0.74 11.80
CA THR A 444 15.47 0.37 11.05
C THR A 444 15.85 -0.10 9.66
N ARG A 445 15.50 0.67 8.66
CA ARG A 445 15.87 0.38 7.27
C ARG A 445 16.49 1.62 6.68
N VAL A 446 17.52 1.42 5.86
CA VAL A 446 18.11 2.46 5.04
C VAL A 446 18.12 1.96 3.60
N MET A 447 17.60 2.76 2.70
CA MET A 447 17.52 2.44 1.28
C MET A 447 18.29 3.47 0.48
N PHE A 448 19.09 2.99 -0.46
CA PHE A 448 19.72 3.79 -1.50
C PHE A 448 19.19 3.38 -2.85
N GLU A 449 18.78 4.35 -3.65
CA GLU A 449 18.27 4.14 -4.99
C GLU A 449 19.10 4.94 -5.99
N VAL A 450 19.46 4.30 -7.09
CA VAL A 450 20.02 4.93 -8.29
C VAL A 450 19.06 4.69 -9.43
N ARG A 451 18.51 5.74 -10.03
CA ARG A 451 17.55 5.66 -11.12
C ARG A 451 18.00 6.43 -12.32
N ALA A 452 17.98 5.78 -13.49
CA ALA A 452 18.25 6.39 -14.78
C ALA A 452 16.99 6.40 -15.64
N PHE A 453 16.59 7.57 -16.15
CA PHE A 453 15.42 7.78 -17.01
C PHE A 453 15.83 7.77 -18.49
N PHE A 454 14.89 7.37 -19.38
CA PHE A 454 15.03 7.40 -20.84
C PHE A 454 13.70 7.70 -21.55
#